data_2ce6cf951cd5840372bb7e2cdadca43a
#
_entry.id   2ce6cf951cd5840372bb7e2cdadca43a
#
_cell.length_a   1.000
_cell.length_b   1.000
_cell.length_c   1.000
_cell.angle_alpha   90.00
_cell.angle_beta   90.00
_cell.angle_gamma   90.00
#
_symmetry.space_group_name_H-M   'P 1'
#
loop_
_entity.id
_entity.type
_entity.pdbx_description
1 polymer ?
#
loop_
_entity_poly.entity_id
_entity_poly.type
_entity_poly.pdbx_seq_one_letter_code
_entity_poly.pdbx_strand_id
1 'polypeptide(L)'
;MTNSASTSAAATAPAPAVRHRHAAGPAIAILRGGTGDHVEDVIATLVDAGVRAIEITTNTPRWREGIAWAAARYGTAASIGVGTVLEPRQLDEAAAAGAVFAVSPHLDPSLGERAHERGLGWYPGAATPTEIVRAWQLGARAVKVFPAAQLGGPAFLKQVLAPLDFVDVIPTGGIGVEDASDYLAAGAVAVGLGSPLVGDALTTGDLDALRTRAERLLGGLPR
;
A
#
# COMPACT_ATOMS: atom_id res chain seq x y z
N MET A 1 -15.23 -9.49 -58.15
CA MET A 1 -15.66 -8.64 -57.01
C MET A 1 -15.88 -9.61 -55.82
N THR A 2 -14.83 -9.77 -55.05
CA THR A 2 -14.85 -10.68 -53.88
C THR A 2 -14.95 -9.81 -52.61
N ASN A 3 -16.06 -9.93 -51.92
CA ASN A 3 -16.39 -9.19 -50.71
C ASN A 3 -15.74 -9.93 -49.52
N SER A 4 -14.67 -9.36 -48.98
CA SER A 4 -14.01 -9.87 -47.78
C SER A 4 -14.71 -9.28 -46.53
N ALA A 5 -15.53 -10.11 -45.88
CA ALA A 5 -16.13 -9.77 -44.61
C ALA A 5 -15.07 -9.88 -43.48
N SER A 6 -14.67 -8.76 -42.95
CA SER A 6 -13.82 -8.67 -41.75
C SER A 6 -14.66 -9.04 -40.53
N THR A 7 -14.40 -10.19 -39.96
CA THR A 7 -14.98 -10.61 -38.66
C THR A 7 -14.24 -9.89 -37.53
N SER A 8 -14.89 -8.86 -36.97
CA SER A 8 -14.42 -8.21 -35.74
C SER A 8 -14.58 -9.20 -34.58
N ALA A 9 -13.46 -9.66 -34.03
CA ALA A 9 -13.45 -10.42 -32.78
C ALA A 9 -13.89 -9.52 -31.65
N ALA A 10 -15.07 -9.78 -31.09
CA ALA A 10 -15.53 -9.13 -29.87
C ALA A 10 -14.57 -9.52 -28.73
N ALA A 11 -13.89 -8.54 -28.17
CA ALA A 11 -13.09 -8.72 -26.96
C ALA A 11 -14.02 -9.15 -25.83
N THR A 12 -13.88 -10.37 -25.37
CA THR A 12 -14.58 -10.89 -24.20
C THR A 12 -14.18 -10.05 -22.99
N ALA A 13 -15.15 -9.43 -22.33
CA ALA A 13 -14.91 -8.71 -21.08
C ALA A 13 -14.26 -9.67 -20.06
N PRO A 14 -13.22 -9.24 -19.34
CA PRO A 14 -12.62 -10.09 -18.32
C PRO A 14 -13.66 -10.42 -17.24
N ALA A 15 -13.65 -11.68 -16.78
CA ALA A 15 -14.49 -12.15 -15.70
C ALA A 15 -14.28 -11.26 -14.46
N PRO A 16 -15.32 -11.04 -13.60
CA PRO A 16 -15.18 -10.22 -12.42
C PRO A 16 -14.04 -10.74 -11.56
N ALA A 17 -13.03 -9.90 -11.37
CA ALA A 17 -11.87 -10.23 -10.58
C ALA A 17 -12.31 -10.50 -9.13
N VAL A 18 -12.01 -11.71 -8.64
CA VAL A 18 -12.16 -12.04 -7.22
C VAL A 18 -11.28 -11.04 -6.46
N ARG A 19 -11.89 -10.18 -5.64
CA ARG A 19 -11.14 -9.24 -4.78
C ARG A 19 -10.25 -10.04 -3.86
N HIS A 20 -8.97 -10.05 -4.13
CA HIS A 20 -8.01 -10.72 -3.27
C HIS A 20 -7.71 -9.80 -2.09
N ARG A 21 -7.95 -10.28 -0.87
CA ARG A 21 -7.35 -9.64 0.33
C ARG A 21 -5.87 -9.47 0.03
N HIS A 22 -5.32 -8.29 0.35
CA HIS A 22 -3.90 -8.03 0.17
C HIS A 22 -3.09 -9.18 0.81
N ALA A 23 -2.18 -9.80 0.06
CA ALA A 23 -1.49 -11.03 0.49
C ALA A 23 -0.75 -10.88 1.83
N ALA A 24 -0.45 -9.65 2.24
CA ALA A 24 0.22 -9.29 3.50
C ALA A 24 -0.77 -8.81 4.59
N GLY A 25 -2.09 -9.06 4.44
CA GLY A 25 -3.10 -8.71 5.44
C GLY A 25 -3.79 -7.36 5.17
N PRO A 26 -4.74 -6.99 6.05
CA PRO A 26 -5.66 -5.87 5.82
C PRO A 26 -5.08 -4.49 6.21
N ALA A 27 -3.84 -4.41 6.70
CA ALA A 27 -3.22 -3.16 7.12
C ALA A 27 -1.75 -3.07 6.70
N ILE A 28 -1.35 -1.89 6.23
CA ILE A 28 0.04 -1.53 5.91
C ILE A 28 0.48 -0.46 6.92
N ALA A 29 1.48 -0.77 7.74
CA ALA A 29 2.10 0.21 8.61
C ALA A 29 3.10 1.07 7.81
N ILE A 30 2.96 2.40 7.88
CA ILE A 30 3.79 3.35 7.14
C ILE A 30 4.75 4.02 8.10
N LEU A 31 6.03 3.72 7.98
CA LEU A 31 7.11 4.27 8.78
C LEU A 31 7.66 5.52 8.09
N ARG A 32 7.36 6.68 8.68
CA ARG A 32 7.88 7.98 8.25
C ARG A 32 8.40 8.72 9.45
N GLY A 33 9.71 8.89 9.55
CA GLY A 33 10.36 9.55 10.68
C GLY A 33 11.43 10.54 10.24
N GLY A 34 11.73 11.50 11.13
CA GLY A 34 12.85 12.44 10.98
C GLY A 34 14.20 11.85 11.39
N THR A 35 14.21 10.72 12.10
CA THR A 35 15.40 9.95 12.48
C THR A 35 15.26 8.49 12.04
N GLY A 36 16.38 7.78 11.96
CA GLY A 36 16.41 6.32 11.69
C GLY A 36 16.70 5.49 12.94
N ASP A 37 16.71 6.08 14.12
CA ASP A 37 17.29 5.47 15.32
C ASP A 37 16.51 4.27 15.86
N HIS A 38 15.17 4.32 15.76
CA HIS A 38 14.28 3.26 16.27
C HIS A 38 13.55 2.46 15.18
N VAL A 39 13.99 2.56 13.92
CA VAL A 39 13.28 1.89 12.80
C VAL A 39 13.22 0.37 13.02
N GLU A 40 14.31 -0.25 13.44
CA GLU A 40 14.40 -1.69 13.66
C GLU A 40 13.50 -2.17 14.80
N ASP A 41 13.51 -1.46 15.94
CA ASP A 41 12.67 -1.78 17.11
C ASP A 41 11.18 -1.60 16.81
N VAL A 42 10.83 -0.55 16.07
CA VAL A 42 9.45 -0.29 15.63
C VAL A 42 8.97 -1.40 14.70
N ILE A 43 9.78 -1.83 13.74
CA ILE A 43 9.46 -2.95 12.84
C ILE A 43 9.26 -4.23 13.65
N ALA A 44 10.20 -4.56 14.54
CA ALA A 44 10.10 -5.74 15.39
C ALA A 44 8.79 -5.75 16.18
N THR A 45 8.47 -4.63 16.84
CA THR A 45 7.24 -4.48 17.63
C THR A 45 5.98 -4.67 16.78
N LEU A 46 5.93 -4.08 15.57
CA LEU A 46 4.79 -4.22 14.67
C LEU A 46 4.61 -5.67 14.19
N VAL A 47 5.70 -6.34 13.80
CA VAL A 47 5.64 -7.75 13.35
C VAL A 47 5.22 -8.68 14.50
N ASP A 48 5.76 -8.49 15.69
CA ASP A 48 5.39 -9.25 16.89
C ASP A 48 3.92 -9.05 17.27
N ALA A 49 3.38 -7.82 17.11
CA ALA A 49 1.97 -7.53 17.29
C ALA A 49 1.07 -8.15 16.21
N GLY A 50 1.62 -8.62 15.10
CA GLY A 50 0.86 -9.28 14.03
C GLY A 50 0.67 -8.47 12.75
N VAL A 51 1.29 -7.29 12.60
CA VAL A 51 1.31 -6.54 11.35
C VAL A 51 2.15 -7.29 10.30
N ARG A 52 1.62 -7.43 9.09
CA ARG A 52 2.23 -8.27 8.04
C ARG A 52 2.64 -7.50 6.78
N ALA A 53 2.41 -6.18 6.74
CA ALA A 53 2.92 -5.30 5.69
C ALA A 53 3.49 -4.03 6.31
N ILE A 54 4.73 -3.70 5.94
CA ILE A 54 5.45 -2.53 6.46
C ILE A 54 6.07 -1.77 5.30
N GLU A 55 5.73 -0.50 5.20
CA GLU A 55 6.25 0.48 4.24
C GLU A 55 7.26 1.38 4.96
N ILE A 56 8.51 1.43 4.51
CA ILE A 56 9.49 2.41 4.97
C ILE A 56 9.61 3.48 3.90
N THR A 57 9.35 4.75 4.26
CA THR A 57 9.31 5.82 3.27
C THR A 57 10.71 6.34 2.94
N THR A 58 10.95 6.72 1.66
CA THR A 58 12.26 7.19 1.16
C THR A 58 12.78 8.45 1.82
N ASN A 59 11.90 9.21 2.48
CA ASN A 59 12.25 10.38 3.28
C ASN A 59 12.49 10.07 4.77
N THR A 60 12.54 8.79 5.15
CA THR A 60 13.04 8.35 6.46
C THR A 60 14.55 8.11 6.35
N PRO A 61 15.39 8.70 7.23
CA PRO A 61 16.82 8.45 7.19
C PRO A 61 17.14 6.95 7.28
N ARG A 62 18.15 6.50 6.51
CA ARG A 62 18.59 5.10 6.46
C ARG A 62 17.49 4.10 6.04
N TRP A 63 16.56 4.53 5.21
CA TRP A 63 15.44 3.67 4.78
C TRP A 63 15.91 2.39 4.06
N ARG A 64 17.03 2.44 3.31
CA ARG A 64 17.57 1.27 2.60
C ARG A 64 18.06 0.21 3.56
N GLU A 65 18.82 0.64 4.56
CA GLU A 65 19.33 -0.23 5.63
C GLU A 65 18.17 -0.81 6.44
N GLY A 66 17.15 -0.01 6.74
CA GLY A 66 15.94 -0.47 7.41
C GLY A 66 15.18 -1.53 6.61
N ILE A 67 15.04 -1.35 5.28
CA ILE A 67 14.44 -2.36 4.40
C ILE A 67 15.29 -3.63 4.39
N ALA A 68 16.62 -3.51 4.22
CA ALA A 68 17.51 -4.66 4.15
C ALA A 68 17.49 -5.49 5.45
N TRP A 69 17.54 -4.81 6.59
CA TRP A 69 17.45 -5.45 7.89
C TRP A 69 16.10 -6.15 8.08
N ALA A 70 14.99 -5.48 7.76
CA ALA A 70 13.65 -6.03 7.91
C ALA A 70 13.39 -7.20 6.97
N ALA A 71 13.82 -7.11 5.70
CA ALA A 71 13.67 -8.16 4.71
C ALA A 71 14.45 -9.42 5.10
N ALA A 72 15.69 -9.27 5.58
CA ALA A 72 16.51 -10.38 6.02
C ALA A 72 15.91 -11.10 7.24
N ARG A 73 15.30 -10.36 8.17
CA ARG A 73 14.78 -10.91 9.43
C ARG A 73 13.36 -11.40 9.34
N TYR A 74 12.50 -10.69 8.60
CA TYR A 74 11.04 -10.90 8.61
C TYR A 74 10.45 -11.18 7.22
N GLY A 75 11.25 -11.27 6.16
CA GLY A 75 10.74 -11.42 4.79
C GLY A 75 9.85 -12.65 4.55
N THR A 76 9.91 -13.65 5.42
CA THR A 76 8.99 -14.81 5.40
C THR A 76 7.71 -14.59 6.25
N ALA A 77 7.74 -13.63 7.18
CA ALA A 77 6.64 -13.35 8.11
C ALA A 77 5.86 -12.07 7.76
N ALA A 78 6.49 -11.12 7.09
CA ALA A 78 5.91 -9.84 6.70
C ALA A 78 6.43 -9.37 5.35
N SER A 79 5.59 -8.69 4.57
CA SER A 79 5.98 -8.01 3.35
C SER A 79 6.61 -6.66 3.68
N ILE A 80 7.85 -6.45 3.27
CA ILE A 80 8.58 -5.19 3.47
C ILE A 80 8.60 -4.43 2.16
N GLY A 81 8.23 -3.15 2.19
CA GLY A 81 8.17 -2.31 1.01
C GLY A 81 8.74 -0.92 1.22
N VAL A 82 8.87 -0.22 0.11
CA VAL A 82 9.30 1.18 0.07
C VAL A 82 8.11 2.10 -0.19
N GLY A 83 8.04 3.23 0.50
CA GLY A 83 7.02 4.26 0.27
C GLY A 83 7.60 5.62 -0.11
N THR A 84 6.70 6.51 -0.53
CA THR A 84 7.06 7.86 -0.98
C THR A 84 8.08 7.83 -2.14
N VAL A 85 7.90 6.86 -3.03
CA VAL A 85 8.75 6.73 -4.23
C VAL A 85 8.37 7.83 -5.22
N LEU A 86 9.36 8.62 -5.65
CA LEU A 86 9.22 9.74 -6.59
C LEU A 86 10.12 9.59 -7.81
N GLU A 87 11.10 8.69 -7.76
CA GLU A 87 12.10 8.49 -8.81
C GLU A 87 12.34 6.99 -9.08
N PRO A 88 12.51 6.57 -10.35
CA PRO A 88 12.77 5.16 -10.69
C PRO A 88 14.00 4.57 -9.98
N ARG A 89 15.05 5.36 -9.73
CA ARG A 89 16.25 4.93 -9.01
C ARG A 89 15.94 4.40 -7.61
N GLN A 90 14.94 4.98 -6.93
CA GLN A 90 14.53 4.53 -5.58
C GLN A 90 13.96 3.11 -5.61
N LEU A 91 13.34 2.70 -6.73
CA LEU A 91 12.86 1.32 -6.93
C LEU A 91 14.02 0.33 -7.10
N ASP A 92 15.08 0.74 -7.82
CA ASP A 92 16.29 -0.08 -7.94
C ASP A 92 16.95 -0.33 -6.59
N GLU A 93 17.10 0.73 -5.81
CA GLU A 93 17.69 0.69 -4.48
C GLU A 93 16.82 -0.14 -3.50
N ALA A 94 15.49 0.01 -3.58
CA ALA A 94 14.57 -0.74 -2.73
C ALA A 94 14.57 -2.25 -3.05
N ALA A 95 14.55 -2.60 -4.34
CA ALA A 95 14.62 -3.99 -4.78
C ALA A 95 15.94 -4.64 -4.36
N ALA A 96 17.07 -3.93 -4.51
CA ALA A 96 18.37 -4.39 -4.03
C ALA A 96 18.43 -4.59 -2.50
N ALA A 97 17.68 -3.80 -1.75
CA ALA A 97 17.52 -3.94 -0.30
C ALA A 97 16.54 -5.05 0.12
N GLY A 98 15.83 -5.69 -0.82
CA GLY A 98 14.90 -6.79 -0.53
C GLY A 98 13.43 -6.36 -0.36
N ALA A 99 13.05 -5.15 -0.77
CA ALA A 99 11.65 -4.77 -0.84
C ALA A 99 10.87 -5.67 -1.81
N VAL A 100 9.60 -5.94 -1.50
CA VAL A 100 8.70 -6.73 -2.36
C VAL A 100 7.55 -5.90 -2.92
N PHE A 101 7.37 -4.66 -2.45
CA PHE A 101 6.39 -3.72 -2.98
C PHE A 101 6.87 -2.27 -2.89
N ALA A 102 6.25 -1.41 -3.69
CA ALA A 102 6.56 0.01 -3.76
C ALA A 102 5.27 0.84 -3.80
N VAL A 103 5.27 1.94 -3.06
CA VAL A 103 4.15 2.88 -2.93
C VAL A 103 4.62 4.27 -3.34
N SER A 104 3.87 4.91 -4.23
CA SER A 104 4.08 6.31 -4.59
C SER A 104 2.90 7.19 -4.15
N PRO A 105 3.09 8.48 -3.87
CA PRO A 105 1.98 9.37 -3.52
C PRO A 105 1.16 9.82 -4.73
N HIS A 106 1.62 9.52 -5.94
CA HIS A 106 1.05 9.96 -7.22
C HIS A 106 1.16 8.86 -8.27
N LEU A 107 0.50 9.07 -9.39
CA LEU A 107 0.54 8.19 -10.55
C LEU A 107 1.62 8.70 -11.53
N ASP A 108 2.67 7.90 -11.69
CA ASP A 108 3.70 8.08 -12.71
C ASP A 108 3.94 6.74 -13.43
N PRO A 109 3.66 6.66 -14.76
CA PRO A 109 3.85 5.43 -15.53
C PRO A 109 5.28 4.90 -15.48
N SER A 110 6.30 5.76 -15.42
CA SER A 110 7.71 5.35 -15.37
C SER A 110 8.06 4.60 -14.09
N LEU A 111 7.40 4.95 -12.97
CA LEU A 111 7.51 4.21 -11.71
C LEU A 111 6.86 2.81 -11.83
N GLY A 112 5.71 2.73 -12.51
CA GLY A 112 5.05 1.45 -12.77
C GLY A 112 5.90 0.50 -13.59
N GLU A 113 6.43 0.98 -14.72
CA GLU A 113 7.34 0.24 -15.58
C GLU A 113 8.56 -0.27 -14.81
N ARG A 114 9.23 0.62 -14.07
CA ARG A 114 10.41 0.24 -13.29
C ARG A 114 10.08 -0.73 -12.14
N ALA A 115 8.94 -0.57 -11.47
CA ALA A 115 8.51 -1.50 -10.43
C ALA A 115 8.29 -2.91 -11.00
N HIS A 116 7.63 -3.03 -12.15
CA HIS A 116 7.43 -4.30 -12.85
C HIS A 116 8.76 -4.95 -13.28
N GLU A 117 9.70 -4.17 -13.84
CA GLU A 117 11.05 -4.65 -14.19
C GLU A 117 11.81 -5.21 -12.99
N ARG A 118 11.56 -4.68 -11.79
CA ARG A 118 12.18 -5.12 -10.53
C ARG A 118 11.37 -6.19 -9.78
N GLY A 119 10.23 -6.60 -10.31
CA GLY A 119 9.35 -7.59 -9.65
C GLY A 119 8.65 -7.07 -8.40
N LEU A 120 8.54 -5.73 -8.23
CA LEU A 120 7.87 -5.09 -7.11
C LEU A 120 6.37 -4.98 -7.35
N GLY A 121 5.56 -5.30 -6.34
CA GLY A 121 4.14 -4.92 -6.34
C GLY A 121 4.01 -3.39 -6.33
N TRP A 122 3.35 -2.79 -7.32
CA TRP A 122 3.24 -1.34 -7.44
C TRP A 122 1.90 -0.81 -6.94
N TYR A 123 1.92 0.18 -6.04
CA TYR A 123 0.77 0.84 -5.42
C TYR A 123 0.82 2.35 -5.66
N PRO A 124 0.42 2.85 -6.85
CA PRO A 124 0.41 4.28 -7.17
C PRO A 124 -0.69 5.03 -6.43
N GLY A 125 -0.41 6.29 -6.08
CA GLY A 125 -1.37 7.21 -5.49
C GLY A 125 -2.33 7.80 -6.50
N ALA A 126 -3.62 7.89 -6.15
CA ALA A 126 -4.69 8.49 -6.93
C ALA A 126 -5.75 9.10 -6.01
N ALA A 127 -6.43 10.15 -6.49
CA ALA A 127 -7.50 10.84 -5.77
C ALA A 127 -8.82 10.89 -6.54
N THR A 128 -8.81 10.67 -7.84
CA THR A 128 -9.98 10.76 -8.72
C THR A 128 -10.28 9.43 -9.40
N PRO A 129 -11.55 9.18 -9.82
CA PRO A 129 -11.89 7.97 -10.59
C PRO A 129 -11.04 7.79 -11.85
N THR A 130 -10.71 8.89 -12.54
CA THR A 130 -9.85 8.83 -13.75
C THR A 130 -8.46 8.33 -13.43
N GLU A 131 -7.83 8.86 -12.37
CA GLU A 131 -6.50 8.41 -11.94
C GLU A 131 -6.53 6.96 -11.45
N ILE A 132 -7.56 6.57 -10.72
CA ILE A 132 -7.74 5.19 -10.21
C ILE A 132 -7.82 4.19 -11.37
N VAL A 133 -8.67 4.47 -12.37
CA VAL A 133 -8.79 3.60 -13.56
C VAL A 133 -7.48 3.58 -14.33
N ARG A 134 -6.82 4.73 -14.49
CA ARG A 134 -5.54 4.81 -15.20
C ARG A 134 -4.44 4.03 -14.48
N ALA A 135 -4.34 4.15 -13.17
CA ALA A 135 -3.39 3.37 -12.36
C ALA A 135 -3.61 1.86 -12.54
N TRP A 136 -4.86 1.42 -12.47
CA TRP A 136 -5.23 0.02 -12.67
C TRP A 136 -4.85 -0.50 -14.07
N GLN A 137 -5.16 0.28 -15.12
CA GLN A 137 -4.81 -0.05 -16.51
C GLN A 137 -3.30 -0.15 -16.75
N LEU A 138 -2.50 0.58 -15.97
CA LEU A 138 -1.03 0.53 -16.00
C LEU A 138 -0.45 -0.63 -15.18
N GLY A 139 -1.28 -1.53 -14.65
CA GLY A 139 -0.84 -2.73 -13.95
C GLY A 139 -0.56 -2.50 -12.46
N ALA A 140 -1.18 -1.51 -11.82
CA ALA A 140 -1.14 -1.39 -10.38
C ALA A 140 -1.68 -2.68 -9.72
N ARG A 141 -1.00 -3.18 -8.70
CA ARG A 141 -1.46 -4.33 -7.91
C ARG A 141 -2.64 -3.96 -7.02
N ALA A 142 -2.65 -2.74 -6.53
CA ALA A 142 -3.79 -2.03 -5.95
C ALA A 142 -3.50 -0.53 -6.05
N VAL A 143 -4.54 0.30 -5.95
CA VAL A 143 -4.41 1.76 -6.06
C VAL A 143 -4.48 2.39 -4.67
N LYS A 144 -3.44 3.15 -4.30
CA LYS A 144 -3.45 3.95 -3.08
C LYS A 144 -4.39 5.15 -3.25
N VAL A 145 -5.54 5.13 -2.60
CA VAL A 145 -6.43 6.30 -2.55
C VAL A 145 -5.91 7.28 -1.51
N PHE A 146 -5.41 8.46 -1.96
CA PHE A 146 -4.72 9.42 -1.09
C PHE A 146 -4.99 10.87 -1.47
N PRO A 147 -5.27 11.75 -0.49
CA PRO A 147 -5.43 11.50 0.96
C PRO A 147 -6.88 11.11 1.32
N ALA A 148 -7.10 9.86 1.76
CA ALA A 148 -8.42 9.24 1.82
C ALA A 148 -9.44 9.94 2.75
N ALA A 149 -9.02 10.34 3.95
CA ALA A 149 -9.92 11.02 4.90
C ALA A 149 -10.41 12.37 4.36
N GLN A 150 -9.52 13.15 3.74
CA GLN A 150 -9.83 14.47 3.18
C GLN A 150 -10.70 14.39 1.92
N LEU A 151 -10.67 13.28 1.20
CA LEU A 151 -11.52 13.02 0.03
C LEU A 151 -12.96 12.63 0.42
N GLY A 152 -13.24 12.40 1.71
CA GLY A 152 -14.57 12.05 2.20
C GLY A 152 -14.68 10.66 2.83
N GLY A 153 -13.54 10.02 3.09
CA GLY A 153 -13.47 8.79 3.89
C GLY A 153 -14.17 7.58 3.27
N PRO A 154 -14.76 6.69 4.10
CA PRO A 154 -15.44 5.49 3.61
C PRO A 154 -16.61 5.77 2.68
N ALA A 155 -17.30 6.92 2.85
CA ALA A 155 -18.42 7.31 1.98
C ALA A 155 -17.94 7.60 0.54
N PHE A 156 -16.85 8.34 0.39
CA PHE A 156 -16.20 8.56 -0.91
C PHE A 156 -15.81 7.24 -1.56
N LEU A 157 -15.18 6.36 -0.78
CA LEU A 157 -14.71 5.07 -1.30
C LEU A 157 -15.86 4.22 -1.85
N LYS A 158 -16.99 4.14 -1.13
CA LYS A 158 -18.19 3.43 -1.58
C LYS A 158 -18.73 3.99 -2.91
N GLN A 159 -18.76 5.31 -3.07
CA GLN A 159 -19.23 5.95 -4.31
C GLN A 159 -18.32 5.65 -5.49
N VAL A 160 -17.00 5.71 -5.29
CA VAL A 160 -16.02 5.43 -6.33
C VAL A 160 -16.02 3.95 -6.73
N LEU A 161 -16.11 3.04 -5.76
CA LEU A 161 -16.08 1.61 -6.02
C LEU A 161 -17.41 1.04 -6.56
N ALA A 162 -18.51 1.76 -6.46
CA ALA A 162 -19.77 1.31 -7.03
C ALA A 162 -19.67 1.02 -8.55
N PRO A 163 -19.12 1.93 -9.39
CA PRO A 163 -18.84 1.66 -10.81
C PRO A 163 -17.48 0.98 -11.07
N LEU A 164 -16.56 0.96 -10.11
CA LEU A 164 -15.20 0.45 -10.24
C LEU A 164 -14.94 -0.76 -9.33
N ASP A 165 -15.90 -1.69 -9.29
CA ASP A 165 -15.88 -2.86 -8.41
C ASP A 165 -14.75 -3.87 -8.72
N PHE A 166 -14.09 -3.70 -9.86
CA PHE A 166 -12.94 -4.50 -10.32
C PHE A 166 -11.58 -3.97 -9.84
N VAL A 167 -11.51 -2.78 -9.20
CA VAL A 167 -10.25 -2.17 -8.76
C VAL A 167 -10.00 -2.45 -7.28
N ASP A 168 -8.84 -3.01 -6.98
CA ASP A 168 -8.37 -3.11 -5.60
C ASP A 168 -7.80 -1.76 -5.13
N VAL A 169 -8.25 -1.28 -3.97
CA VAL A 169 -7.84 0.02 -3.43
C VAL A 169 -7.32 -0.09 -2.00
N ILE A 170 -6.33 0.75 -1.69
CA ILE A 170 -5.71 0.90 -0.36
C ILE A 170 -5.83 2.37 0.06
N PRO A 171 -6.90 2.76 0.74
CA PRO A 171 -7.03 4.11 1.28
C PRO A 171 -5.92 4.40 2.28
N THR A 172 -5.38 5.62 2.19
CA THR A 172 -4.25 6.06 2.99
C THR A 172 -4.38 7.56 3.28
N GLY A 173 -3.93 8.00 4.44
CA GLY A 173 -3.90 9.42 4.82
C GLY A 173 -5.10 9.84 5.66
N GLY A 174 -4.80 10.25 6.92
CA GLY A 174 -5.78 10.72 7.89
C GLY A 174 -6.67 9.62 8.49
N ILE A 175 -6.33 8.34 8.31
CA ILE A 175 -7.10 7.20 8.81
C ILE A 175 -6.68 6.89 10.24
N GLY A 176 -7.61 6.99 11.18
CA GLY A 176 -7.41 6.55 12.56
C GLY A 176 -7.39 5.03 12.69
N VAL A 177 -6.80 4.53 13.78
CA VAL A 177 -6.75 3.09 14.09
C VAL A 177 -8.15 2.51 14.19
N GLU A 178 -9.09 3.25 14.78
CA GLU A 178 -10.48 2.83 14.98
C GLU A 178 -11.31 2.89 13.67
N ASP A 179 -10.90 3.73 12.71
CA ASP A 179 -11.65 3.93 11.46
C ASP A 179 -11.31 2.87 10.40
N ALA A 180 -10.26 2.09 10.61
CA ALA A 180 -9.72 1.16 9.61
C ALA A 180 -10.77 0.13 9.15
N SER A 181 -11.60 -0.39 10.06
CA SER A 181 -12.67 -1.34 9.76
C SER A 181 -13.72 -0.76 8.81
N ASP A 182 -14.05 0.52 8.92
CA ASP A 182 -15.05 1.19 8.07
C ASP A 182 -14.58 1.31 6.62
N TYR A 183 -13.28 1.54 6.40
CA TYR A 183 -12.71 1.54 5.06
C TYR A 183 -12.71 0.15 4.43
N LEU A 184 -12.43 -0.89 5.21
CA LEU A 184 -12.52 -2.27 4.71
C LEU A 184 -13.98 -2.65 4.39
N ALA A 185 -14.94 -2.26 5.23
CA ALA A 185 -16.36 -2.43 4.99
C ALA A 185 -16.85 -1.63 3.76
N ALA A 186 -16.17 -0.53 3.43
CA ALA A 186 -16.41 0.24 2.22
C ALA A 186 -15.84 -0.40 0.94
N GLY A 187 -15.09 -1.49 1.05
CA GLY A 187 -14.57 -2.26 -0.08
C GLY A 187 -13.05 -2.13 -0.31
N ALA A 188 -12.30 -1.51 0.61
CA ALA A 188 -10.84 -1.53 0.56
C ALA A 188 -10.30 -2.95 0.77
N VAL A 189 -9.19 -3.29 0.09
CA VAL A 189 -8.50 -4.59 0.29
C VAL A 189 -7.52 -4.52 1.45
N ALA A 190 -7.02 -3.34 1.79
CA ALA A 190 -6.21 -3.02 2.95
C ALA A 190 -6.31 -1.53 3.26
N VAL A 191 -5.78 -1.09 4.40
CA VAL A 191 -5.64 0.33 4.78
C VAL A 191 -4.20 0.67 5.08
N GLY A 192 -3.74 1.87 4.67
CA GLY A 192 -2.41 2.39 4.97
C GLY A 192 -2.45 3.36 6.15
N LEU A 193 -1.74 3.05 7.25
CA LEU A 193 -1.71 3.85 8.47
C LEU A 193 -0.29 4.31 8.78
N GLY A 194 -0.09 5.63 8.85
CA GLY A 194 1.17 6.27 9.29
C GLY A 194 1.10 6.68 10.75
N SER A 195 1.20 7.99 11.01
CA SER A 195 1.25 8.54 12.37
C SER A 195 0.13 8.11 13.32
N PRO A 196 -1.13 7.86 12.90
CA PRO A 196 -2.13 7.35 13.83
C PRO A 196 -1.78 5.97 14.43
N LEU A 197 -1.04 5.14 13.71
CA LEU A 197 -0.53 3.85 14.20
C LEU A 197 0.84 3.99 14.86
N VAL A 198 1.80 4.60 14.14
CA VAL A 198 3.21 4.65 14.54
C VAL A 198 3.44 5.64 15.69
N GLY A 199 2.65 6.73 15.73
CA GLY A 199 2.84 7.82 16.70
C GLY A 199 4.20 8.45 16.54
N ASP A 200 4.86 8.67 17.65
CA ASP A 200 6.21 9.21 17.77
C ASP A 200 7.29 8.13 18.05
N ALA A 201 6.92 6.84 17.97
CA ALA A 201 7.79 5.72 18.31
C ALA A 201 9.13 5.72 17.56
N LEU A 202 9.16 6.20 16.29
CA LEU A 202 10.39 6.34 15.51
C LEU A 202 11.38 7.37 16.09
N THR A 203 10.89 8.31 16.94
CA THR A 203 11.70 9.35 17.55
C THR A 203 11.96 9.09 19.02
N THR A 204 10.98 8.60 19.75
CA THR A 204 11.03 8.42 21.20
C THR A 204 11.40 7.01 21.64
N GLY A 205 11.18 6.00 20.77
CA GLY A 205 11.30 4.60 21.15
C GLY A 205 10.16 4.12 22.06
N ASP A 206 9.01 4.80 22.12
CA ASP A 206 7.85 4.33 22.90
C ASP A 206 7.17 3.15 22.21
N LEU A 207 7.74 1.96 22.43
CA LEU A 207 7.29 0.71 21.83
C LEU A 207 6.05 0.12 22.49
N ASP A 208 5.78 0.46 23.77
CA ASP A 208 4.59 -0.04 24.48
C ASP A 208 3.32 0.63 23.93
N ALA A 209 3.35 1.93 23.75
CA ALA A 209 2.26 2.67 23.13
C ALA A 209 2.05 2.23 21.66
N LEU A 210 3.13 1.95 20.92
CA LEU A 210 3.06 1.41 19.55
C LEU A 210 2.36 0.04 19.55
N ARG A 211 2.79 -0.88 20.41
CA ARG A 211 2.20 -2.22 20.55
C ARG A 211 0.71 -2.13 20.84
N THR A 212 0.32 -1.31 21.80
CA THR A 212 -1.08 -1.10 22.17
C THR A 212 -1.93 -0.63 20.98
N ARG A 213 -1.40 0.32 20.16
CA ARG A 213 -2.12 0.79 18.95
C ARG A 213 -2.20 -0.30 17.88
N ALA A 214 -1.15 -1.08 17.68
CA ALA A 214 -1.14 -2.18 16.71
C ALA A 214 -2.11 -3.30 17.07
N GLU A 215 -2.15 -3.70 18.34
CA GLU A 215 -3.09 -4.71 18.84
C GLU A 215 -4.55 -4.24 18.73
N ARG A 216 -4.82 -2.97 19.04
CA ARG A 216 -6.14 -2.36 18.88
C ARG A 216 -6.57 -2.34 17.41
N LEU A 217 -5.68 -1.91 16.51
CA LEU A 217 -5.94 -1.97 15.07
C LEU A 217 -6.34 -3.37 14.64
N LEU A 218 -5.50 -4.36 14.91
CA LEU A 218 -5.72 -5.73 14.45
C LEU A 218 -6.95 -6.39 15.11
N GLY A 219 -7.24 -6.05 16.37
CA GLY A 219 -8.45 -6.50 17.08
C GLY A 219 -9.75 -5.95 16.50
N GLY A 220 -9.71 -4.79 15.87
CA GLY A 220 -10.85 -4.15 15.18
C GLY A 220 -11.05 -4.58 13.73
N LEU A 221 -10.09 -5.31 13.12
CA LEU A 221 -10.18 -5.71 11.71
C LEU A 221 -10.92 -7.05 11.54
N PRO A 222 -11.65 -7.23 10.43
CA PRO A 222 -12.32 -8.49 10.13
C PRO A 222 -11.28 -9.61 9.91
N ARG A 223 -11.55 -10.75 10.56
CA ARG A 223 -10.72 -11.96 10.46
C ARG A 223 -10.90 -12.69 9.14
#